data_3d4cb944ab999a62b30c407695e8f6e1
#
_entry.id   3d4cb944ab999a62b30c407695e8f6e1
#
_cell.length_a   1.000
_cell.length_b   1.000
_cell.length_c   1.000
_cell.angle_alpha   90.00
_cell.angle_beta   90.00
_cell.angle_gamma   90.00
#
_symmetry.space_group_name_H-M   'P 1'
#
loop_
_entity.id
_entity.type
_entity.pdbx_description
1 polymer ?
#
loop_
_entity_poly.entity_id
_entity_poly.type
_entity_poly.pdbx_seq_one_letter_code
_entity_poly.pdbx_strand_id
1 'polypeptide(L)'
;MGVDADVGRRIAKELGVEFRSHWIVPDENLGDDLRNNVWKGHYLDKTRVADVMMRVPYDKKYAYMQDSTGEYINEQVVIFGPYQKETWQIAYDSQALDGVETIGVFQYHPMGVEIDTLPDLYLSSVFGGRLRNQVKHFFKVSEAFDALQAGEVHGVMAMRAEIDHELGKLDGDRFRAASNGFPNVGKQVWDVGVAVKHTHRQLGYAIEAIIDRMVREGEMAEVFARHGLRYDIPGYYDGLLETTAQE
;
A
#
# COMPACT_ATOMS: atom_id res chain seq x y z
N MET A 1 -1.34 -15.53 2.66
CA MET A 1 -1.46 -15.35 1.19
C MET A 1 -2.35 -14.15 0.98
N GLY A 2 -2.14 -13.34 -0.08
CA GLY A 2 -2.91 -12.11 -0.33
C GLY A 2 -2.91 -11.78 -1.82
N VAL A 3 -3.56 -10.68 -2.19
CA VAL A 3 -3.71 -10.20 -3.58
C VAL A 3 -2.37 -10.13 -4.30
N ASP A 4 -1.36 -9.48 -3.72
CA ASP A 4 -0.05 -9.31 -4.38
C ASP A 4 0.63 -10.65 -4.69
N ALA A 5 0.49 -11.63 -3.78
CA ALA A 5 1.02 -12.98 -4.02
C ALA A 5 0.28 -13.70 -5.17
N ASP A 6 -1.03 -13.48 -5.32
CA ASP A 6 -1.81 -14.10 -6.40
C ASP A 6 -1.52 -13.41 -7.74
N VAL A 7 -1.39 -12.08 -7.76
CA VAL A 7 -0.92 -11.31 -8.93
C VAL A 7 0.48 -11.78 -9.32
N GLY A 8 1.41 -11.88 -8.37
CA GLY A 8 2.77 -12.36 -8.61
C GLY A 8 2.82 -13.79 -9.19
N ARG A 9 1.99 -14.71 -8.66
CA ARG A 9 1.87 -16.09 -9.21
C ARG A 9 1.33 -16.08 -10.64
N ARG A 10 0.33 -15.22 -10.90
CA ARG A 10 -0.26 -15.10 -12.22
C ARG A 10 0.76 -14.60 -13.24
N ILE A 11 1.55 -13.59 -12.87
CA ILE A 11 2.65 -13.06 -13.68
C ILE A 11 3.70 -14.16 -13.94
N ALA A 12 4.19 -14.82 -12.87
CA ALA A 12 5.20 -15.87 -12.99
C ALA A 12 4.75 -17.04 -13.87
N LYS A 13 3.48 -17.46 -13.72
CA LYS A 13 2.88 -18.51 -14.57
C LYS A 13 2.92 -18.13 -16.04
N GLU A 14 2.59 -16.90 -16.39
CA GLU A 14 2.56 -16.46 -17.79
C GLU A 14 3.97 -16.30 -18.37
N LEU A 15 4.92 -15.86 -17.55
CA LEU A 15 6.32 -15.77 -17.94
C LEU A 15 7.02 -17.15 -17.99
N GLY A 16 6.36 -18.21 -17.52
CA GLY A 16 6.94 -19.56 -17.48
C GLY A 16 8.06 -19.72 -16.45
N VAL A 17 8.02 -18.94 -15.36
CA VAL A 17 9.04 -18.95 -14.30
C VAL A 17 8.45 -19.38 -12.94
N GLU A 18 9.32 -19.78 -12.02
CA GLU A 18 8.93 -20.12 -10.65
C GLU A 18 8.61 -18.85 -9.87
N PHE A 19 7.47 -18.86 -9.13
CA PHE A 19 7.11 -17.82 -8.19
C PHE A 19 7.73 -18.09 -6.81
N ARG A 20 8.48 -17.13 -6.31
CA ARG A 20 9.00 -17.12 -4.93
C ARG A 20 8.64 -15.80 -4.28
N SER A 21 7.91 -15.85 -3.16
CA SER A 21 7.58 -14.65 -2.38
C SER A 21 8.59 -14.41 -1.28
N HIS A 22 8.95 -13.15 -1.10
CA HIS A 22 9.70 -12.67 0.03
C HIS A 22 8.93 -11.51 0.67
N TRP A 23 8.55 -11.68 1.93
CA TRP A 23 7.86 -10.66 2.71
C TRP A 23 8.90 -9.80 3.44
N ILE A 24 8.74 -8.51 3.34
CA ILE A 24 9.62 -7.54 4.01
C ILE A 24 8.81 -6.75 5.04
N VAL A 25 9.46 -6.35 6.11
CA VAL A 25 8.97 -5.30 7.00
C VAL A 25 9.44 -3.98 6.38
N PRO A 26 8.61 -2.93 6.33
CA PRO A 26 9.03 -1.61 5.86
C PRO A 26 10.30 -1.14 6.58
N ASP A 27 11.22 -0.53 5.85
CA ASP A 27 12.38 0.17 6.39
C ASP A 27 12.02 1.65 6.65
N GLU A 28 12.95 2.47 7.09
CA GLU A 28 12.72 3.88 7.43
C GLU A 28 12.03 4.68 6.30
N ASN A 29 12.26 4.29 5.07
CA ASN A 29 11.59 4.88 3.91
C ASN A 29 11.57 3.91 2.71
N LEU A 30 10.64 4.16 1.78
CA LEU A 30 10.46 3.31 0.60
C LEU A 30 11.70 3.26 -0.33
N GLY A 31 12.53 4.30 -0.35
CA GLY A 31 13.80 4.29 -1.09
C GLY A 31 14.79 3.28 -0.50
N ASP A 32 14.80 3.10 0.81
CA ASP A 32 15.59 2.09 1.49
C ASP A 32 15.06 0.69 1.17
N ASP A 33 13.75 0.50 1.14
CA ASP A 33 13.12 -0.75 0.72
C ASP A 33 13.52 -1.15 -0.71
N LEU A 34 13.44 -0.21 -1.66
CA LEU A 34 13.88 -0.43 -3.04
C LEU A 34 15.37 -0.76 -3.13
N ARG A 35 16.20 0.00 -2.40
CA ARG A 35 17.65 -0.24 -2.36
C ARG A 35 17.98 -1.62 -1.82
N ASN A 36 17.41 -1.97 -0.68
CA ASN A 36 17.75 -3.17 0.06
C ASN A 36 17.16 -4.43 -0.60
N ASN A 37 16.03 -4.33 -1.30
CA ASN A 37 15.32 -5.50 -1.80
C ASN A 37 15.32 -5.65 -3.33
N VAL A 38 15.68 -4.61 -4.12
CA VAL A 38 15.61 -4.68 -5.59
C VAL A 38 16.97 -4.58 -6.26
N TRP A 39 17.88 -3.69 -5.81
CA TRP A 39 19.07 -3.43 -6.62
C TRP A 39 20.42 -3.56 -5.89
N LYS A 40 20.52 -3.31 -4.58
CA LYS A 40 21.79 -3.33 -3.83
C LYS A 40 21.91 -4.52 -2.90
N GLY A 41 20.79 -4.98 -2.34
CA GLY A 41 20.76 -5.96 -1.26
C GLY A 41 20.97 -5.31 0.13
N HIS A 42 20.40 -5.95 1.14
CA HIS A 42 20.54 -5.53 2.53
C HIS A 42 22.00 -5.65 3.01
N TYR A 43 22.43 -4.78 3.93
CA TYR A 43 23.82 -4.77 4.41
C TYR A 43 24.26 -6.08 5.09
N LEU A 44 23.31 -6.83 5.67
CA LEU A 44 23.56 -8.14 6.27
C LEU A 44 23.57 -9.29 5.25
N ASP A 45 22.88 -9.14 4.11
CA ASP A 45 22.81 -10.16 3.05
C ASP A 45 22.59 -9.49 1.69
N LYS A 46 23.70 -9.15 1.03
CA LYS A 46 23.68 -8.47 -0.29
C LYS A 46 23.20 -9.36 -1.45
N THR A 47 23.10 -10.66 -1.23
CA THR A 47 22.65 -11.59 -2.28
C THR A 47 21.12 -11.70 -2.33
N ARG A 48 20.44 -11.20 -1.31
CA ARG A 48 19.00 -11.30 -1.14
C ARG A 48 18.30 -10.10 -1.79
N VAL A 49 18.19 -10.15 -3.11
CA VAL A 49 17.44 -9.19 -3.92
C VAL A 49 16.34 -9.91 -4.68
N ALA A 50 15.19 -9.23 -4.81
CA ALA A 50 14.06 -9.71 -5.58
C ALA A 50 14.18 -9.22 -7.03
N ASP A 51 13.66 -10.01 -7.98
CA ASP A 51 13.51 -9.59 -9.37
C ASP A 51 12.45 -8.49 -9.53
N VAL A 52 11.42 -8.54 -8.67
CA VAL A 52 10.27 -7.65 -8.67
C VAL A 52 9.88 -7.28 -7.26
N MET A 53 9.68 -5.99 -6.99
CA MET A 53 9.05 -5.49 -5.76
C MET A 53 7.62 -5.05 -6.09
N MET A 54 6.64 -5.57 -5.34
CA MET A 54 5.23 -5.21 -5.44
C MET A 54 4.91 -4.00 -4.55
N ARG A 55 3.74 -3.38 -4.74
CA ARG A 55 3.19 -2.28 -3.93
C ARG A 55 4.02 -1.00 -3.92
N VAL A 56 4.69 -0.72 -5.02
CA VAL A 56 5.47 0.52 -5.20
C VAL A 56 4.55 1.61 -5.76
N PRO A 57 4.59 2.85 -5.25
CA PRO A 57 3.80 3.95 -5.80
C PRO A 57 4.13 4.18 -7.28
N TYR A 58 3.12 4.07 -8.15
CA TYR A 58 3.21 4.43 -9.57
C TYR A 58 2.99 5.93 -9.71
N ASP A 59 4.04 6.69 -9.46
CA ASP A 59 4.00 8.16 -9.41
C ASP A 59 5.26 8.78 -9.97
N LYS A 60 5.11 9.74 -10.91
CA LYS A 60 6.25 10.41 -11.55
C LYS A 60 7.12 11.20 -10.56
N LYS A 61 6.51 11.89 -9.58
CA LYS A 61 7.28 12.66 -8.60
C LYS A 61 8.12 11.74 -7.73
N TYR A 62 7.55 10.60 -7.35
CA TYR A 62 8.27 9.57 -6.61
C TYR A 62 9.39 8.95 -7.45
N ALA A 63 9.09 8.54 -8.70
CA ALA A 63 10.08 7.90 -9.58
C ALA A 63 11.29 8.80 -9.90
N TYR A 64 11.07 10.11 -10.01
CA TYR A 64 12.10 11.10 -10.33
C TYR A 64 12.44 12.02 -9.15
N MET A 65 12.27 11.51 -7.92
CA MET A 65 12.64 12.24 -6.71
C MET A 65 14.16 12.44 -6.64
N GLN A 66 14.58 13.65 -6.33
CA GLN A 66 15.99 14.01 -6.17
C GLN A 66 16.32 14.20 -4.69
N ASP A 67 17.55 13.87 -4.33
CA ASP A 67 18.10 14.18 -3.03
C ASP A 67 18.57 15.67 -2.95
N SER A 68 19.21 16.03 -1.84
CA SER A 68 19.72 17.38 -1.61
C SER A 68 20.86 17.78 -2.55
N THR A 69 21.48 16.84 -3.25
CA THR A 69 22.56 17.04 -4.23
C THR A 69 22.05 17.12 -5.66
N GLY A 70 20.76 16.81 -5.89
CA GLY A 70 20.12 16.78 -7.20
C GLY A 70 20.24 15.43 -7.91
N GLU A 71 20.73 14.40 -7.24
CA GLU A 71 20.79 13.03 -7.78
C GLU A 71 19.44 12.32 -7.62
N TYR A 72 19.05 11.52 -8.61
CA TYR A 72 17.80 10.76 -8.56
C TYR A 72 17.92 9.57 -7.59
N ILE A 73 17.13 9.59 -6.53
CA ILE A 73 17.15 8.55 -5.48
C ILE A 73 16.78 7.18 -6.05
N ASN A 74 15.85 7.14 -7.00
CA ASN A 74 15.28 5.92 -7.56
C ASN A 74 15.84 5.56 -8.94
N GLU A 75 16.97 6.12 -9.38
CA GLU A 75 17.55 5.87 -10.73
C GLU A 75 17.87 4.40 -11.02
N GLN A 76 18.09 3.59 -9.99
CA GLN A 76 18.44 2.18 -10.09
C GLN A 76 17.24 1.26 -10.30
N VAL A 77 16.02 1.81 -10.27
CA VAL A 77 14.78 1.05 -10.47
C VAL A 77 13.92 1.68 -11.56
N VAL A 78 13.00 0.90 -12.12
CA VAL A 78 11.94 1.39 -12.99
C VAL A 78 10.63 0.83 -12.49
N ILE A 79 9.59 1.67 -12.46
CA ILE A 79 8.26 1.34 -11.95
C ILE A 79 7.33 1.12 -13.13
N PHE A 80 6.60 0.00 -13.12
CA PHE A 80 5.71 -0.47 -14.17
C PHE A 80 4.36 -0.92 -13.63
N GLY A 81 3.43 -1.16 -14.54
CA GLY A 81 2.21 -1.93 -14.34
C GLY A 81 1.38 -1.52 -13.13
N PRO A 82 0.74 -0.33 -13.16
CA PRO A 82 -0.18 0.04 -12.08
C PRO A 82 -1.35 -0.94 -12.06
N TYR A 83 -1.56 -1.59 -10.90
CA TYR A 83 -2.55 -2.66 -10.77
C TYR A 83 -3.64 -2.40 -9.73
N GLN A 84 -3.49 -1.37 -8.89
CA GLN A 84 -4.42 -1.01 -7.83
C GLN A 84 -4.41 0.50 -7.60
N LYS A 85 -5.58 1.09 -7.34
CA LYS A 85 -5.70 2.42 -6.76
C LYS A 85 -5.81 2.28 -5.25
N GLU A 86 -4.98 3.01 -4.50
CA GLU A 86 -4.93 2.93 -3.05
C GLU A 86 -5.19 4.29 -2.39
N THR A 87 -5.68 4.25 -1.17
CA THR A 87 -5.92 5.42 -0.32
C THR A 87 -5.61 5.08 1.14
N TRP A 88 -5.55 6.10 1.99
CA TRP A 88 -5.54 5.93 3.43
C TRP A 88 -6.96 5.69 3.96
N GLN A 89 -7.08 4.95 5.05
CA GLN A 89 -8.35 4.72 5.73
C GLN A 89 -8.13 4.58 7.24
N ILE A 90 -9.19 4.88 8.01
CA ILE A 90 -9.25 4.62 9.45
C ILE A 90 -10.40 3.65 9.70
N ALA A 91 -10.12 2.58 10.43
CA ALA A 91 -11.13 1.80 11.15
C ALA A 91 -11.26 2.34 12.58
N TYR A 92 -12.47 2.33 13.14
CA TYR A 92 -12.69 2.78 14.51
C TYR A 92 -13.75 1.93 15.22
N ASP A 93 -13.69 1.92 16.55
CA ASP A 93 -14.68 1.29 17.42
C ASP A 93 -15.85 2.26 17.68
N SER A 94 -17.03 1.94 17.13
CA SER A 94 -18.23 2.77 17.29
C SER A 94 -18.81 2.77 18.71
N GLN A 95 -18.34 1.88 19.62
CA GLN A 95 -18.68 1.94 21.03
C GLN A 95 -17.80 2.94 21.80
N ALA A 96 -16.59 3.20 21.31
CA ALA A 96 -15.68 4.17 21.91
C ALA A 96 -15.85 5.58 21.33
N LEU A 97 -16.27 5.68 20.05
CA LEU A 97 -16.41 6.92 19.28
C LEU A 97 -17.76 6.96 18.58
N ASP A 98 -18.54 8.01 18.77
CA ASP A 98 -19.85 8.21 18.08
C ASP A 98 -19.69 8.57 16.58
N GLY A 99 -18.51 8.41 16.04
CA GLY A 99 -18.12 8.68 14.67
C GLY A 99 -16.76 9.35 14.59
N VAL A 100 -16.17 9.33 13.38
CA VAL A 100 -14.91 10.01 13.11
C VAL A 100 -15.15 11.02 12.00
N GLU A 101 -15.52 12.26 12.40
CA GLU A 101 -15.70 13.37 11.47
C GLU A 101 -14.38 14.03 11.10
N THR A 102 -13.40 13.96 11.99
CA THR A 102 -12.06 14.53 11.81
C THR A 102 -11.04 13.73 12.57
N ILE A 103 -9.81 13.69 12.06
CA ILE A 103 -8.67 13.07 12.73
C ILE A 103 -8.39 13.69 14.11
N GLY A 104 -8.84 14.89 14.34
CA GLY A 104 -8.67 15.61 15.61
C GLY A 104 -9.28 14.91 16.83
N VAL A 105 -10.27 14.04 16.65
CA VAL A 105 -10.87 13.25 17.76
C VAL A 105 -9.81 12.38 18.45
N PHE A 106 -8.81 11.92 17.72
CA PHE A 106 -7.71 11.10 18.24
C PHE A 106 -6.68 11.87 19.08
N GLN A 107 -6.86 13.16 19.33
CA GLN A 107 -6.13 13.85 20.41
C GLN A 107 -6.50 13.32 21.81
N TYR A 108 -7.66 12.70 21.93
CA TYR A 108 -8.23 12.19 23.19
C TYR A 108 -8.44 10.68 23.20
N HIS A 109 -8.16 10.01 22.09
CA HIS A 109 -8.40 8.58 21.91
C HIS A 109 -7.16 7.91 21.33
N PRO A 110 -6.72 6.75 21.87
CA PRO A 110 -5.55 6.06 21.37
C PRO A 110 -5.80 5.49 19.98
N MET A 111 -4.75 5.54 19.14
CA MET A 111 -4.77 5.11 17.75
C MET A 111 -3.61 4.17 17.43
N GLY A 112 -3.91 3.07 16.74
CA GLY A 112 -2.93 2.07 16.32
C GLY A 112 -2.45 2.33 14.90
N VAL A 113 -1.16 2.10 14.67
CA VAL A 113 -0.52 2.15 13.33
C VAL A 113 0.56 1.09 13.23
N GLU A 114 0.85 0.67 12.00
CA GLU A 114 2.08 -0.06 11.74
C GLU A 114 3.27 0.91 11.74
N ILE A 115 4.32 0.54 12.48
CA ILE A 115 5.54 1.36 12.67
C ILE A 115 6.24 1.61 11.31
N ASP A 116 6.91 2.75 11.19
CA ASP A 116 7.69 3.18 10.02
C ASP A 116 6.87 3.31 8.72
N THR A 117 5.54 3.41 8.83
CA THR A 117 4.64 3.66 7.70
C THR A 117 4.29 5.15 7.57
N LEU A 118 3.73 5.55 6.42
CA LEU A 118 3.23 6.92 6.24
C LEU A 118 2.12 7.29 7.24
N PRO A 119 1.15 6.42 7.59
CA PRO A 119 0.22 6.66 8.69
C PRO A 119 0.90 6.98 10.02
N ASP A 120 1.96 6.25 10.37
CA ASP A 120 2.73 6.52 11.59
C ASP A 120 3.37 7.92 11.55
N LEU A 121 4.10 8.24 10.51
CA LEU A 121 4.72 9.56 10.33
C LEU A 121 3.69 10.68 10.34
N TYR A 122 2.54 10.48 9.68
CA TYR A 122 1.45 11.44 9.64
C TYR A 122 0.86 11.68 11.04
N LEU A 123 0.44 10.63 11.74
CA LEU A 123 -0.21 10.76 13.05
C LEU A 123 0.76 11.32 14.10
N SER A 124 2.05 10.97 13.98
CA SER A 124 3.08 11.47 14.90
C SER A 124 3.44 12.95 14.66
N SER A 125 3.11 13.52 13.49
CA SER A 125 3.47 14.90 13.11
C SER A 125 2.29 15.85 12.97
N VAL A 126 1.09 15.34 12.66
CA VAL A 126 -0.10 16.16 12.42
C VAL A 126 -0.45 17.04 13.64
N PHE A 127 -0.98 18.24 13.36
CA PHE A 127 -1.29 19.26 14.37
C PHE A 127 -0.09 19.64 15.27
N GLY A 128 1.12 19.61 14.71
CA GLY A 128 2.35 19.89 15.47
C GLY A 128 2.70 18.79 16.48
N GLY A 129 2.35 17.53 16.17
CA GLY A 129 2.65 16.36 16.99
C GLY A 129 1.70 16.16 18.18
N ARG A 130 0.53 16.79 18.19
CA ARG A 130 -0.43 16.67 19.31
C ARG A 130 -1.02 15.27 19.46
N LEU A 131 -1.04 14.48 18.39
CA LEU A 131 -1.52 13.10 18.41
C LEU A 131 -0.45 12.09 18.88
N ARG A 132 0.83 12.47 18.88
CA ARG A 132 1.96 11.56 19.14
C ARG A 132 1.81 10.69 20.38
N ASN A 133 1.32 11.27 21.48
CA ASN A 133 1.16 10.54 22.74
C ASN A 133 -0.02 9.55 22.73
N GLN A 134 -0.89 9.61 21.74
CA GLN A 134 -2.02 8.70 21.55
C GLN A 134 -1.72 7.62 20.51
N VAL A 135 -0.62 7.74 19.78
CA VAL A 135 -0.22 6.75 18.75
C VAL A 135 0.44 5.55 19.42
N LYS A 136 -0.10 4.37 19.18
CA LYS A 136 0.48 3.07 19.55
C LYS A 136 1.01 2.38 18.32
N HIS A 137 2.24 1.91 18.38
CA HIS A 137 2.96 1.32 17.27
C HIS A 137 2.89 -0.20 17.34
N PHE A 138 2.64 -0.84 16.20
CA PHE A 138 2.57 -2.28 16.02
C PHE A 138 3.46 -2.68 14.85
N PHE A 139 3.90 -3.95 14.81
CA PHE A 139 4.69 -4.44 13.69
C PHE A 139 3.83 -4.83 12.47
N LYS A 140 2.51 -4.96 12.67
CA LYS A 140 1.54 -5.32 11.61
C LYS A 140 0.21 -4.63 11.87
N VAL A 141 -0.50 -4.31 10.79
CA VAL A 141 -1.87 -3.80 10.87
C VAL A 141 -2.80 -4.77 11.61
N SER A 142 -2.63 -6.09 11.44
CA SER A 142 -3.43 -7.10 12.14
C SER A 142 -3.27 -7.03 13.67
N GLU A 143 -2.06 -6.76 14.19
CA GLU A 143 -1.82 -6.57 15.63
C GLU A 143 -2.49 -5.30 16.15
N ALA A 144 -2.52 -4.23 15.34
CA ALA A 144 -3.28 -3.02 15.68
C ALA A 144 -4.79 -3.28 15.73
N PHE A 145 -5.32 -4.16 14.88
CA PHE A 145 -6.71 -4.59 14.92
C PHE A 145 -7.03 -5.49 16.12
N ASP A 146 -6.10 -6.36 16.54
CA ASP A 146 -6.25 -7.12 17.80
C ASP A 146 -6.38 -6.15 18.99
N ALA A 147 -5.55 -5.10 19.02
CA ALA A 147 -5.63 -4.05 20.04
C ALA A 147 -6.93 -3.22 19.95
N LEU A 148 -7.46 -2.97 18.73
CA LEU A 148 -8.76 -2.32 18.52
C LEU A 148 -9.89 -3.17 19.09
N GLN A 149 -9.90 -4.48 18.84
CA GLN A 149 -10.89 -5.40 19.36
C GLN A 149 -10.82 -5.51 20.91
N ALA A 150 -9.61 -5.45 21.46
CA ALA A 150 -9.37 -5.45 22.92
C ALA A 150 -9.73 -4.10 23.59
N GLY A 151 -10.02 -3.04 22.81
CA GLY A 151 -10.29 -1.71 23.33
C GLY A 151 -9.03 -0.97 23.82
N GLU A 152 -7.85 -1.43 23.45
CA GLU A 152 -6.59 -0.79 23.78
C GLU A 152 -6.30 0.43 22.89
N VAL A 153 -6.83 0.42 21.66
CA VAL A 153 -6.90 1.57 20.75
C VAL A 153 -8.34 1.75 20.30
N HIS A 154 -8.72 2.97 19.92
CA HIS A 154 -10.08 3.30 19.48
C HIS A 154 -10.17 3.50 17.98
N GLY A 155 -9.03 3.54 17.29
CA GLY A 155 -8.93 3.56 15.85
C GLY A 155 -7.62 2.95 15.37
N VAL A 156 -7.59 2.54 14.10
CA VAL A 156 -6.40 2.05 13.37
C VAL A 156 -6.34 2.75 12.03
N MET A 157 -5.20 3.33 11.68
CA MET A 157 -4.98 3.94 10.36
C MET A 157 -3.99 3.10 9.56
N ALA A 158 -4.40 2.73 8.33
CA ALA A 158 -3.58 1.98 7.39
C ALA A 158 -4.04 2.26 5.94
N MET A 159 -3.52 1.54 4.97
CA MET A 159 -4.06 1.56 3.61
C MET A 159 -5.46 0.96 3.58
N ARG A 160 -6.32 1.49 2.72
CA ARG A 160 -7.72 1.06 2.62
C ARG A 160 -7.88 -0.44 2.44
N ALA A 161 -7.09 -1.06 1.56
CA ALA A 161 -7.19 -2.50 1.33
C ALA A 161 -6.86 -3.32 2.58
N GLU A 162 -5.94 -2.86 3.44
CA GLU A 162 -5.62 -3.50 4.71
C GLU A 162 -6.75 -3.34 5.71
N ILE A 163 -7.31 -2.13 5.82
CA ILE A 163 -8.49 -1.86 6.66
C ILE A 163 -9.70 -2.69 6.22
N ASP A 164 -10.00 -2.73 4.91
CA ASP A 164 -11.10 -3.52 4.36
C ASP A 164 -10.91 -5.01 4.66
N HIS A 165 -9.68 -5.52 4.54
CA HIS A 165 -9.36 -6.91 4.84
C HIS A 165 -9.57 -7.25 6.31
N GLU A 166 -9.11 -6.41 7.22
CA GLU A 166 -9.26 -6.66 8.66
C GLU A 166 -10.71 -6.49 9.11
N LEU A 167 -11.42 -5.46 8.63
CA LEU A 167 -12.84 -5.30 8.91
C LEU A 167 -13.68 -6.46 8.37
N GLY A 168 -13.32 -7.00 7.20
CA GLY A 168 -14.01 -8.14 6.61
C GLY A 168 -13.89 -9.45 7.41
N LYS A 169 -13.00 -9.54 8.39
CA LYS A 169 -12.86 -10.67 9.32
C LYS A 169 -13.74 -10.52 10.56
N LEU A 170 -14.28 -9.33 10.80
CA LEU A 170 -15.02 -9.01 12.01
C LEU A 170 -16.52 -9.06 11.75
N ASP A 171 -17.25 -9.64 12.69
CA ASP A 171 -18.70 -9.72 12.64
C ASP A 171 -19.35 -8.45 13.27
N GLY A 172 -20.48 -8.05 12.71
CA GLY A 172 -21.32 -7.00 13.25
C GLY A 172 -20.84 -5.58 12.88
N ASP A 173 -21.53 -4.55 13.46
CA ASP A 173 -21.38 -3.13 13.11
C ASP A 173 -20.54 -2.32 14.11
N ARG A 174 -19.87 -2.99 15.05
CA ARG A 174 -19.08 -2.31 16.07
C ARG A 174 -17.87 -1.59 15.46
N PHE A 175 -17.15 -2.26 14.59
CA PHE A 175 -15.97 -1.70 13.94
C PHE A 175 -16.33 -1.19 12.54
N ARG A 176 -16.00 0.06 12.25
CA ARG A 176 -16.43 0.75 11.03
C ARG A 176 -15.28 1.51 10.39
N ALA A 177 -15.35 1.66 9.07
CA ALA A 177 -14.48 2.57 8.35
C ALA A 177 -14.98 4.02 8.51
N ALA A 178 -14.07 4.97 8.75
CA ALA A 178 -14.37 6.39 8.76
C ALA A 178 -14.68 6.88 7.33
N SER A 179 -15.63 7.82 7.21
CA SER A 179 -16.06 8.34 5.90
C SER A 179 -15.26 9.59 5.46
N ASN A 180 -14.48 10.20 6.34
CA ASN A 180 -13.87 11.50 6.12
C ASN A 180 -12.41 11.41 5.66
N GLY A 181 -11.99 12.39 4.86
CA GLY A 181 -10.63 12.53 4.40
C GLY A 181 -9.66 13.02 5.51
N PHE A 182 -8.36 12.93 5.23
CA PHE A 182 -7.29 13.25 6.17
C PHE A 182 -6.60 14.55 5.72
N PRO A 183 -6.84 15.70 6.41
CA PRO A 183 -6.19 16.96 6.04
C PRO A 183 -4.68 16.85 6.23
N ASN A 184 -3.92 17.42 5.29
CA ASN A 184 -2.45 17.47 5.33
C ASN A 184 -1.72 16.12 5.26
N VAL A 185 -2.42 15.01 5.02
CA VAL A 185 -1.77 13.81 4.49
C VAL A 185 -1.32 14.13 3.07
N GLY A 186 -0.07 13.98 2.73
CA GLY A 186 0.51 14.35 1.45
C GLY A 186 -0.36 13.90 0.26
N LYS A 187 -0.02 12.81 -0.41
CA LYS A 187 -0.86 12.23 -1.45
C LYS A 187 -1.93 11.33 -0.81
N GLN A 188 -3.21 11.64 -1.05
CA GLN A 188 -4.32 10.88 -0.46
C GLN A 188 -4.73 9.67 -1.28
N VAL A 189 -4.51 9.73 -2.60
CA VAL A 189 -4.85 8.68 -3.57
C VAL A 189 -3.66 8.47 -4.49
N TRP A 190 -3.28 7.24 -4.72
CA TRP A 190 -2.20 6.90 -5.64
C TRP A 190 -2.42 5.54 -6.30
N ASP A 191 -1.79 5.35 -7.44
CA ASP A 191 -1.74 4.05 -8.09
C ASP A 191 -0.56 3.25 -7.55
N VAL A 192 -0.75 1.95 -7.40
CA VAL A 192 0.25 0.99 -6.93
C VAL A 192 0.67 0.12 -8.10
N GLY A 193 1.97 0.06 -8.31
CA GLY A 193 2.60 -0.73 -9.36
C GLY A 193 3.71 -1.64 -8.83
N VAL A 194 4.59 -2.05 -9.72
CA VAL A 194 5.73 -2.90 -9.44
C VAL A 194 7.04 -2.21 -9.81
N ALA A 195 8.12 -2.50 -9.07
CA ALA A 195 9.46 -2.03 -9.40
C ALA A 195 10.35 -3.19 -9.80
N VAL A 196 11.17 -2.97 -10.81
CA VAL A 196 12.27 -3.84 -11.22
C VAL A 196 13.57 -3.06 -11.25
N LYS A 197 14.71 -3.74 -11.13
CA LYS A 197 16.02 -3.10 -11.33
C LYS A 197 16.09 -2.50 -12.75
N HIS A 198 16.68 -1.31 -12.90
CA HIS A 198 16.73 -0.60 -14.17
C HIS A 198 17.37 -1.40 -15.32
N THR A 199 18.26 -2.36 -15.01
CA THR A 199 18.86 -3.27 -16.00
C THR A 199 17.90 -4.37 -16.47
N HIS A 200 16.77 -4.58 -15.79
CA HIS A 200 15.76 -5.60 -16.08
C HIS A 200 14.50 -5.01 -16.74
N ARG A 201 14.62 -3.91 -17.50
CA ARG A 201 13.47 -3.25 -18.16
C ARG A 201 12.60 -4.17 -19.02
N GLN A 202 13.20 -5.17 -19.66
CA GLN A 202 12.44 -6.12 -20.48
C GLN A 202 11.48 -6.96 -19.62
N LEU A 203 11.91 -7.34 -18.42
CA LEU A 203 11.01 -7.98 -17.45
C LEU A 203 9.88 -7.02 -17.05
N GLY A 204 10.21 -5.75 -16.80
CA GLY A 204 9.21 -4.72 -16.48
C GLY A 204 8.15 -4.56 -17.57
N TYR A 205 8.54 -4.47 -18.84
CA TYR A 205 7.60 -4.39 -19.98
C TYR A 205 6.72 -5.64 -20.10
N ALA A 206 7.30 -6.83 -19.90
CA ALA A 206 6.52 -8.07 -19.93
C ALA A 206 5.49 -8.13 -18.80
N ILE A 207 5.86 -7.70 -17.59
CA ILE A 207 4.96 -7.61 -16.43
C ILE A 207 3.86 -6.58 -16.70
N GLU A 208 4.21 -5.39 -17.21
CA GLU A 208 3.24 -4.33 -17.52
C GLU A 208 2.18 -4.80 -18.51
N ALA A 209 2.58 -5.52 -19.58
CA ALA A 209 1.65 -6.07 -20.56
C ALA A 209 0.69 -7.10 -19.94
N ILE A 210 1.17 -7.92 -18.99
CA ILE A 210 0.34 -8.88 -18.27
C ILE A 210 -0.66 -8.16 -17.35
N ILE A 211 -0.18 -7.21 -16.58
CA ILE A 211 -1.02 -6.42 -15.65
C ILE A 211 -2.08 -5.62 -16.44
N ASP A 212 -1.68 -4.94 -17.53
CA ASP A 212 -2.60 -4.18 -18.39
C ASP A 212 -3.75 -5.07 -18.89
N ARG A 213 -3.44 -6.28 -19.35
CA ARG A 213 -4.46 -7.24 -19.78
C ARG A 213 -5.34 -7.69 -18.61
N MET A 214 -4.77 -8.05 -17.46
CA MET A 214 -5.54 -8.45 -16.28
C MET A 214 -6.52 -7.34 -15.83
N VAL A 215 -6.11 -6.08 -15.91
CA VAL A 215 -6.98 -4.94 -15.58
C VAL A 215 -8.09 -4.80 -16.61
N ARG A 216 -7.77 -4.80 -17.90
CA ARG A 216 -8.75 -4.60 -19.00
C ARG A 216 -9.77 -5.72 -19.13
N GLU A 217 -9.35 -6.96 -18.89
CA GLU A 217 -10.21 -8.15 -18.99
C GLU A 217 -10.98 -8.43 -17.68
N GLY A 218 -10.75 -7.66 -16.61
CA GLY A 218 -11.42 -7.83 -15.32
C GLY A 218 -10.82 -8.90 -14.42
N GLU A 219 -9.77 -9.62 -14.86
CA GLU A 219 -9.09 -10.65 -14.06
C GLU A 219 -8.54 -10.07 -12.74
N MET A 220 -8.08 -8.80 -12.77
CA MET A 220 -7.60 -8.13 -11.57
C MET A 220 -8.72 -7.96 -10.53
N ALA A 221 -9.91 -7.55 -10.94
CA ALA A 221 -11.07 -7.43 -10.05
C ALA A 221 -11.45 -8.77 -9.43
N GLU A 222 -11.36 -9.88 -10.18
CA GLU A 222 -11.61 -11.22 -9.68
C GLU A 222 -10.56 -11.65 -8.63
N VAL A 223 -9.29 -11.26 -8.81
CA VAL A 223 -8.24 -11.51 -7.81
C VAL A 223 -8.61 -10.84 -6.49
N PHE A 224 -9.00 -9.55 -6.51
CA PHE A 224 -9.40 -8.81 -5.30
C PHE A 224 -10.65 -9.43 -4.65
N ALA A 225 -11.67 -9.76 -5.46
CA ALA A 225 -12.93 -10.35 -4.98
C ALA A 225 -12.69 -11.69 -4.24
N ARG A 226 -11.74 -12.53 -4.69
CA ARG A 226 -11.38 -13.77 -3.98
C ARG A 226 -10.84 -13.52 -2.56
N HIS A 227 -10.32 -12.34 -2.30
CA HIS A 227 -9.85 -11.92 -0.97
C HIS A 227 -10.88 -11.10 -0.19
N GLY A 228 -12.12 -10.97 -0.72
CA GLY A 228 -13.18 -10.15 -0.10
C GLY A 228 -12.91 -8.65 -0.17
N LEU A 229 -12.06 -8.21 -1.11
CA LEU A 229 -11.64 -6.82 -1.24
C LEU A 229 -12.33 -6.15 -2.43
N ARG A 230 -12.66 -4.88 -2.26
CA ARG A 230 -13.07 -4.01 -3.36
C ARG A 230 -11.87 -3.67 -4.23
N TYR A 231 -12.03 -3.81 -5.54
CA TYR A 231 -11.05 -3.36 -6.52
C TYR A 231 -11.39 -1.96 -7.04
N ASP A 232 -10.42 -1.06 -6.95
CA ASP A 232 -10.48 0.24 -7.60
C ASP A 232 -9.43 0.28 -8.70
N ILE A 233 -9.88 0.52 -9.94
CA ILE A 233 -9.02 0.60 -11.12
C ILE A 233 -8.05 1.77 -10.95
N PRO A 234 -6.74 1.58 -11.24
CA PRO A 234 -5.77 2.66 -11.19
C PRO A 234 -6.16 3.87 -12.06
N GLY A 235 -5.89 5.08 -11.56
CA GLY A 235 -6.14 6.32 -12.30
C GLY A 235 -5.36 6.43 -13.60
N TYR A 236 -4.30 5.66 -13.76
CA TYR A 236 -3.58 5.49 -15.02
C TYR A 236 -4.49 5.07 -16.18
N TYR A 237 -5.53 4.29 -15.90
CA TYR A 237 -6.49 3.81 -16.90
C TYR A 237 -7.67 4.76 -17.13
N ASP A 238 -7.74 5.88 -16.40
CA ASP A 238 -8.80 6.87 -16.61
C ASP A 238 -8.76 7.40 -18.06
N GLY A 239 -9.83 7.24 -18.80
CA GLY A 239 -9.95 7.56 -20.22
C GLY A 239 -9.37 6.52 -21.21
N LEU A 240 -8.52 5.59 -20.77
CA LEU A 240 -7.99 4.53 -21.64
C LEU A 240 -8.98 3.37 -21.84
N LEU A 241 -9.84 3.10 -20.85
CA LEU A 241 -10.85 2.04 -20.92
C LEU A 241 -12.11 2.48 -21.66
N GLU A 242 -12.42 3.78 -21.70
CA GLU A 242 -13.59 4.32 -22.41
C GLU A 242 -13.44 4.22 -23.93
N THR A 243 -12.21 4.27 -24.45
CA THR A 243 -11.94 4.26 -25.89
C THR A 243 -12.14 2.88 -26.51
N THR A 244 -11.99 1.81 -25.74
CA THR A 244 -12.10 0.40 -26.23
C THR A 244 -13.55 -0.08 -26.31
N ALA A 245 -14.51 0.64 -25.71
CA ALA A 245 -15.95 0.29 -25.75
C ALA A 245 -16.70 0.88 -26.99
N GLN A 246 -15.98 1.61 -27.86
CA GLN A 246 -16.57 2.28 -29.06
C GLN A 246 -16.07 1.70 -30.39
N GLU A 247 -15.24 0.67 -30.39
CA GLU A 247 -14.86 -0.13 -31.55
C GLU A 247 -15.58 -1.50 -31.52
#